data_368f779ec4484258d17e1a988f9683b2
#
_entry.id   368f779ec4484258d17e1a988f9683b2
#
_cell.length_a   1.000
_cell.length_b   1.000
_cell.length_c   1.000
_cell.angle_alpha   90.00
_cell.angle_beta   90.00
_cell.angle_gamma   90.00
#
_symmetry.space_group_name_H-M   'P 1'
#
loop_
_entity.id
_entity.type
_entity.pdbx_description
1 polymer ?
#
loop_
_entity_poly.entity_id
_entity_poly.type
_entity_poly.pdbx_seq_one_letter_code
_entity_poly.pdbx_strand_id
1 'polypeptide(L)' 'MRGAVKLFDAVALLEDVQTEEVLLQRGEVGAIVEILAPDVYEVEFCDDRGRAYAFASLHTEQLLVLHNQGKESVAA' A
#
# COMPACT_ATOMS: atom_id res chain seq x y z
N MET A 1 -10.81 9.59 -14.44
CA MET A 1 -10.63 10.03 -13.12
C MET A 1 -10.31 8.87 -12.18
N ARG A 2 -9.40 9.09 -11.30
CA ARG A 2 -8.94 8.06 -10.41
C ARG A 2 -9.84 7.99 -9.21
N GLY A 3 -10.15 6.81 -8.75
CA GLY A 3 -10.93 6.66 -7.54
C GLY A 3 -10.15 7.09 -6.32
N ALA A 4 -10.85 7.33 -5.23
CA ALA A 4 -10.20 7.70 -3.98
C ALA A 4 -9.48 6.49 -3.40
N VAL A 5 -8.39 6.76 -2.71
CA VAL A 5 -7.69 5.73 -1.96
C VAL A 5 -8.47 5.49 -0.68
N LYS A 6 -8.65 4.24 -0.33
CA LYS A 6 -9.47 3.88 0.81
C LYS A 6 -8.72 3.00 1.76
N LEU A 7 -9.19 2.96 3.00
CA LEU A 7 -8.64 2.04 3.99
C LEU A 7 -8.64 0.63 3.44
N PHE A 8 -7.56 -0.07 3.70
CA PHE A 8 -7.36 -1.46 3.35
C PHE A 8 -7.16 -1.72 1.87
N ASP A 9 -7.08 -0.65 1.06
CA ASP A 9 -6.65 -0.83 -0.33
C ASP A 9 -5.24 -1.39 -0.35
N ALA A 10 -5.01 -2.30 -1.28
CA ALA A 10 -3.66 -2.78 -1.53
C ALA A 10 -2.95 -1.78 -2.41
N VAL A 11 -1.67 -1.55 -2.11
CA VAL A 11 -0.87 -0.59 -2.87
C VAL A 11 0.50 -1.20 -3.12
N ALA A 12 1.11 -0.82 -4.23
CA ALA A 12 2.47 -1.22 -4.54
C ALA A 12 3.34 0.02 -4.57
N LEU A 13 4.58 -0.12 -4.14
CA LEU A 13 5.51 1.01 -4.16
C LEU A 13 5.96 1.30 -5.58
N LEU A 14 5.95 2.57 -5.95
CA LEU A 14 6.46 3.02 -7.25
C LEU A 14 7.93 3.35 -7.20
N GLU A 15 8.53 3.37 -6.04
CA GLU A 15 9.93 3.70 -5.85
C GLU A 15 10.42 3.05 -4.57
N ASP A 16 11.75 2.99 -4.40
CA ASP A 16 12.32 2.50 -3.17
C ASP A 16 12.05 3.50 -2.06
N VAL A 17 11.82 3.00 -0.85
CA VAL A 17 11.56 3.85 0.31
C VAL A 17 12.41 3.34 1.46
N GLN A 18 13.29 4.20 1.97
CA GLN A 18 14.12 3.85 3.11
C GLN A 18 13.41 4.26 4.38
N THR A 19 13.14 3.29 5.25
CA THR A 19 12.65 3.58 6.57
C THR A 19 13.80 3.53 7.55
N GLU A 20 13.52 3.75 8.82
CA GLU A 20 14.58 3.69 9.81
C GLU A 20 15.13 2.29 9.98
N GLU A 21 14.35 1.30 9.63
CA GLU A 21 14.71 -0.08 9.92
C GLU A 21 14.96 -0.93 8.69
N VAL A 22 14.38 -0.56 7.56
CA VAL A 22 14.44 -1.43 6.40
C VAL A 22 14.29 -0.61 5.15
N LEU A 23 14.88 -1.12 4.07
CA LEU A 23 14.69 -0.55 2.75
C LEU A 23 13.54 -1.29 2.08
N LEU A 24 12.46 -0.57 1.79
CA LEU A 24 11.34 -1.12 1.04
C LEU A 24 11.59 -0.84 -0.42
N GLN A 25 11.42 -1.85 -1.25
CA GLN A 25 11.80 -1.73 -2.64
C GLN A 25 10.59 -1.50 -3.51
N ARG A 26 10.82 -0.84 -4.61
CA ARG A 26 9.81 -0.63 -5.63
C ARG A 26 9.14 -1.95 -5.94
N GLY A 27 7.82 -1.92 -6.00
CA GLY A 27 7.03 -3.11 -6.30
C GLY A 27 6.54 -3.86 -5.08
N GLU A 28 7.08 -3.57 -3.90
CA GLU A 28 6.56 -4.24 -2.71
C GLU A 28 5.13 -3.79 -2.46
N VAL A 29 4.32 -4.70 -1.95
CA VAL A 29 2.90 -4.48 -1.79
C VAL A 29 2.56 -4.40 -0.31
N GLY A 30 1.75 -3.41 0.03
CA GLY A 30 1.25 -3.23 1.38
C GLY A 30 -0.22 -2.89 1.34
N ALA A 31 -0.75 -2.54 2.50
CA ALA A 31 -2.15 -2.16 2.62
C ALA A 31 -2.26 -0.86 3.39
N ILE A 32 -3.19 -0.03 2.99
CA ILE A 32 -3.48 1.22 3.66
C ILE A 32 -4.17 0.90 4.98
N VAL A 33 -3.57 1.27 6.09
CA VAL A 33 -4.18 0.99 7.39
C VAL A 33 -4.66 2.25 8.08
N GLU A 34 -4.24 3.42 7.61
CA GLU A 34 -4.72 4.68 8.16
C GLU A 34 -4.53 5.78 7.15
N ILE A 35 -5.47 6.71 7.10
CA ILE A 35 -5.37 7.90 6.25
C ILE A 35 -4.96 9.03 7.17
N LEU A 36 -3.73 9.51 7.00
CA LEU A 36 -3.16 10.50 7.90
C LEU A 36 -3.48 11.92 7.48
N ALA A 37 -3.64 12.12 6.18
CA ALA A 37 -3.94 13.43 5.60
C ALA A 37 -4.46 13.16 4.20
N PRO A 38 -4.96 14.17 3.49
CA PRO A 38 -5.58 13.92 2.18
C PRO A 38 -4.72 13.11 1.21
N ASP A 39 -3.41 13.28 1.24
CA ASP A 39 -2.54 12.57 0.31
C ASP A 39 -1.48 11.76 1.02
N VAL A 40 -1.68 11.46 2.29
CA VAL A 40 -0.68 10.77 3.09
C VAL A 40 -1.32 9.60 3.79
N TYR A 41 -0.71 8.45 3.67
CA TYR A 41 -1.28 7.20 4.19
C TYR A 41 -0.26 6.43 4.98
N GLU A 42 -0.74 5.78 6.03
CA GLU A 42 0.08 4.80 6.73
C GLU A 42 -0.13 3.46 6.04
N VAL A 43 0.97 2.85 5.61
CA VAL A 43 0.92 1.61 4.86
C VAL A 43 1.64 0.53 5.64
N GLU A 44 0.98 -0.61 5.79
CA GLU A 44 1.53 -1.77 6.47
C GLU A 44 1.98 -2.78 5.44
N PHE A 45 3.22 -3.26 5.59
CA PHE A 45 3.77 -4.29 4.71
C PHE A 45 3.87 -5.58 5.49
N CYS A 46 3.31 -6.66 4.95
CA CYS A 46 3.26 -7.93 5.62
C CYS A 46 3.96 -9.01 4.81
N ASP A 47 4.49 -10.00 5.52
CA ASP A 47 5.12 -11.13 4.87
C ASP A 47 4.06 -12.16 4.46
N ASP A 48 4.53 -13.31 3.96
CA ASP A 48 3.65 -14.35 3.45
C ASP A 48 2.71 -14.89 4.52
N ARG A 49 3.09 -14.74 5.76
CA ARG A 49 2.29 -15.26 6.87
C ARG A 49 1.39 -14.20 7.46
N GLY A 50 1.33 -13.04 6.86
CA GLY A 50 0.49 -11.98 7.33
C GLY A 50 1.06 -11.19 8.48
N ARG A 51 2.35 -11.36 8.78
CA ARG A 51 2.97 -10.59 9.84
C ARG A 51 3.59 -9.32 9.30
N ALA A 52 3.34 -8.23 9.96
CA ALA A 52 3.86 -6.95 9.52
C ALA A 52 5.38 -6.92 9.74
N TYR A 53 6.09 -6.50 8.70
CA TYR A 53 7.53 -6.31 8.83
C TYR A 53 7.92 -4.85 8.68
N ALA A 54 7.00 -4.00 8.27
CA ALA A 54 7.31 -2.58 8.15
C ALA A 54 6.02 -1.77 8.07
N PHE A 55 6.12 -0.53 8.53
CA PHE A 55 5.10 0.48 8.34
C PHE A 55 5.78 1.72 7.79
N ALA A 56 5.09 2.43 6.93
CA ALA A 56 5.64 3.65 6.37
C ALA A 56 4.53 4.65 6.10
N SER A 57 4.85 5.92 6.30
CA SER A 57 3.93 7.00 5.92
C SER A 57 4.29 7.41 4.51
N LEU A 58 3.37 7.26 3.60
CA LEU A 58 3.66 7.42 2.18
C LEU A 58 2.67 8.35 1.53
N HIS A 59 3.15 9.04 0.50
CA HIS A 59 2.32 9.97 -0.28
C HIS A 59 1.74 9.25 -1.48
N THR A 60 0.64 9.80 -1.97
CA THR A 60 -0.04 9.24 -3.12
C THR A 60 0.90 8.99 -4.30
N GLU A 61 1.84 9.91 -4.54
CA GLU A 61 2.73 9.77 -5.68
C GLU A 61 3.66 8.57 -5.59
N GLN A 62 3.83 8.03 -4.41
CA GLN A 62 4.73 6.90 -4.21
C GLN A 62 4.01 5.57 -4.38
N LEU A 63 2.70 5.60 -4.62
CA LEU A 63 1.88 4.40 -4.54
C LEU A 63 1.11 4.16 -5.82
N LEU A 64 1.02 2.89 -6.18
CA LEU A 64 0.10 2.43 -7.21
C LEU A 64 -1.01 1.67 -6.49
N VAL A 65 -2.23 2.14 -6.60
CA VAL A 65 -3.35 1.48 -5.96
C VAL A 65 -3.74 0.26 -6.77
N LEU A 66 -3.81 -0.87 -6.12
CA LEU A 66 -4.15 -2.13 -6.76
C LEU A 66 -5.61 -2.42 -6.46
N HIS A 67 -6.45 -2.27 -7.46
CA HIS A 67 -7.87 -2.51 -7.25
C HIS A 67 -8.16 -3.99 -7.29
N ASN A 68 -9.10 -4.40 -6.47
CA ASN A 68 -9.43 -5.80 -6.35
C ASN A 68 -10.67 -6.19 -7.13
N GLN A 69 -11.12 -5.32 -8.00
CA GLN A 69 -12.32 -5.61 -8.77
C GLN A 69 -12.18 -6.87 -9.59
N GLY A 70 -10.99 -7.06 -10.14
CA GLY A 70 -10.78 -8.26 -10.91
C GLY A 70 -10.99 -9.50 -10.09
N LYS A 71 -10.55 -9.44 -8.88
CA LYS A 71 -10.70 -10.56 -7.99
C LYS A 71 -12.16 -10.83 -7.71
N GLU A 72 -12.91 -9.79 -7.49
CA GLU A 72 -14.33 -9.95 -7.28
C GLU A 72 -15.00 -10.57 -8.48
N SER A 73 -14.59 -10.11 -9.64
CA SER A 73 -15.17 -10.66 -10.86
C SER A 73 -14.85 -12.13 -10.99
N VAL A 74 -13.66 -12.48 -10.64
CA VAL A 74 -13.27 -13.87 -10.75
C VAL A 74 -14.09 -14.73 -9.80
N ALA A 75 -14.33 -14.21 -8.64
CA ALA A 75 -15.10 -14.95 -7.66
C ALA A 75 -16.51 -15.20 -8.13
N ALA A 76 -16.99 -14.37 -9.00
CA ALA A 76 -18.36 -14.52 -9.49
C ALA A 76 -18.53 -15.79 -10.28
#